data_95f798c21eefea562da1287c03e0ed12
#
_entry.id   95f798c21eefea562da1287c03e0ed12
#
_cell.length_a   1.000
_cell.length_b   1.000
_cell.length_c   1.000
_cell.angle_alpha   90.00
_cell.angle_beta   90.00
_cell.angle_gamma   90.00
#
_symmetry.space_group_name_H-M   'P 1'
#
loop_
_entity.id
_entity.type
_entity.pdbx_description
1 polymer ?
#
loop_
_entity_poly.entity_id
_entity_poly.type
_entity_poly.pdbx_seq_one_letter_code
_entity_poly.pdbx_strand_id
1 'polypeptide(L)'
;MKTIALFAVLATACYPALSSGPDVQSVASPIAPFGEYHTFSFGFTENPPALFEASARSLEVERRVRDLVGVELREKGYVEDDTKPNFVVRFGAGIQQEEDARVYEEGARGSSDVVSFGQIKVDIFDASTKTEVWRGSAVSRIDLTKGIDNGVLQRAVQGVLASFPTRRATDVQPVASRIASGAR
;
A
#
# COMPACT_ATOMS: atom_id res chain seq x y z
N MET A 1 10.82 -11.72 65.24
CA MET A 1 9.90 -10.83 64.50
C MET A 1 10.39 -10.83 63.05
N LYS A 2 9.64 -11.53 62.14
CA LYS A 2 10.00 -11.64 60.70
C LYS A 2 9.04 -10.72 59.92
N THR A 3 9.58 -9.67 59.31
CA THR A 3 8.85 -8.71 58.48
C THR A 3 8.73 -9.26 57.07
N ILE A 4 7.54 -9.54 56.62
CA ILE A 4 7.21 -10.00 55.27
C ILE A 4 6.94 -8.72 54.45
N ALA A 5 7.82 -8.43 53.48
CA ALA A 5 7.62 -7.35 52.51
C ALA A 5 6.74 -7.88 51.35
N LEU A 6 5.54 -7.32 51.21
CA LEU A 6 4.59 -7.61 50.14
C LEU A 6 4.95 -6.75 48.93
N PHE A 7 5.50 -7.36 47.87
CA PHE A 7 5.75 -6.70 46.58
C PHE A 7 4.45 -6.74 45.75
N ALA A 8 3.81 -5.60 45.60
CA ALA A 8 2.70 -5.44 44.66
C ALA A 8 3.25 -5.24 43.23
N VAL A 9 3.11 -6.24 42.36
CA VAL A 9 3.40 -6.14 40.93
C VAL A 9 2.23 -5.45 40.24
N LEU A 10 2.42 -4.19 39.86
CA LEU A 10 1.49 -3.47 38.97
C LEU A 10 1.69 -3.99 37.55
N ALA A 11 0.81 -4.87 37.10
CA ALA A 11 0.72 -5.26 35.69
C ALA A 11 0.08 -4.09 34.91
N THR A 12 0.89 -3.30 34.23
CA THR A 12 0.43 -2.31 33.26
C THR A 12 -0.05 -3.05 32.02
N ALA A 13 -1.36 -3.23 31.89
CA ALA A 13 -1.97 -3.73 30.67
C ALA A 13 -1.80 -2.68 29.57
N CYS A 14 -0.81 -2.88 28.68
CA CYS A 14 -0.74 -2.17 27.42
C CYS A 14 -1.93 -2.60 26.55
N TYR A 15 -3.01 -1.82 26.56
CA TYR A 15 -4.03 -1.93 25.52
C TYR A 15 -3.42 -1.40 24.22
N PRO A 16 -3.36 -2.22 23.13
CA PRO A 16 -2.96 -1.69 21.84
C PRO A 16 -3.96 -0.59 21.46
N ALA A 17 -3.47 0.64 21.29
CA ALA A 17 -4.26 1.73 20.75
C ALA A 17 -4.78 1.26 19.39
N LEU A 18 -6.11 1.29 19.19
CA LEU A 18 -6.73 1.03 17.90
C LEU A 18 -6.13 2.02 16.90
N SER A 19 -5.24 1.52 16.06
CA SER A 19 -4.61 2.30 15.00
C SER A 19 -5.70 2.82 14.07
N SER A 20 -5.90 4.13 14.02
CA SER A 20 -6.85 4.78 13.11
C SER A 20 -6.33 4.86 11.66
N GLY A 21 -5.20 4.21 11.37
CA GLY A 21 -4.59 4.13 10.05
C GLY A 21 -5.07 2.93 9.24
N PRO A 22 -4.70 2.87 7.95
CA PRO A 22 -4.96 1.70 7.12
C PRO A 22 -4.24 0.46 7.67
N ASP A 23 -4.89 -0.70 7.58
CA ASP A 23 -4.22 -2.00 7.78
C ASP A 23 -3.43 -2.31 6.51
N VAL A 24 -2.10 -2.41 6.65
CA VAL A 24 -1.17 -2.54 5.53
C VAL A 24 -0.43 -3.85 5.59
N GLN A 25 -0.41 -4.56 4.48
CA GLN A 25 0.35 -5.79 4.29
C GLN A 25 1.22 -5.69 3.05
N SER A 26 2.42 -6.27 3.08
CA SER A 26 3.30 -6.34 1.92
C SER A 26 4.17 -7.58 1.93
N VAL A 27 4.49 -8.07 0.73
CA VAL A 27 5.38 -9.22 0.50
C VAL A 27 6.31 -8.87 -0.65
N ALA A 28 7.60 -9.13 -0.46
CA ALA A 28 8.63 -8.95 -1.48
C ALA A 28 9.30 -10.29 -1.81
N SER A 29 9.60 -10.51 -3.07
CA SER A 29 10.40 -11.66 -3.50
C SER A 29 11.85 -11.49 -3.02
N PRO A 30 12.43 -12.47 -2.30
CA PRO A 30 13.78 -12.38 -1.79
C PRO A 30 14.87 -12.43 -2.89
N ILE A 31 14.50 -12.85 -4.08
CA ILE A 31 15.41 -12.99 -5.23
C ILE A 31 15.27 -11.84 -6.24
N ALA A 32 14.38 -10.88 -5.99
CA ALA A 32 14.16 -9.78 -6.90
C ALA A 32 15.37 -8.82 -6.91
N PRO A 33 15.86 -8.42 -8.09
CA PRO A 33 17.02 -7.55 -8.21
C PRO A 33 16.63 -6.06 -8.06
N PHE A 34 16.03 -5.69 -6.93
CA PHE A 34 15.53 -4.33 -6.70
C PHE A 34 16.59 -3.24 -6.88
N GLY A 35 17.88 -3.56 -6.62
CA GLY A 35 18.98 -2.62 -6.82
C GLY A 35 19.24 -2.27 -8.30
N GLU A 36 18.78 -3.10 -9.23
CA GLU A 36 18.93 -2.89 -10.67
C GLU A 36 17.75 -2.14 -11.29
N TYR A 37 16.65 -2.00 -10.56
CA TYR A 37 15.46 -1.32 -11.07
C TYR A 37 15.64 0.21 -11.04
N HIS A 38 15.35 0.85 -12.17
CA HIS A 38 15.47 2.29 -12.38
C HIS A 38 14.22 2.92 -12.93
N THR A 39 13.52 2.18 -13.77
CA THR A 39 12.37 2.68 -14.51
C THR A 39 11.14 1.81 -14.28
N PHE A 40 9.98 2.44 -14.32
CA PHE A 40 8.70 1.74 -14.19
C PHE A 40 7.71 2.21 -15.27
N SER A 41 6.73 1.36 -15.55
CA SER A 41 5.53 1.71 -16.28
C SER A 41 4.30 1.21 -15.55
N PHE A 42 3.12 1.73 -15.92
CA PHE A 42 1.87 1.18 -15.45
C PHE A 42 1.34 0.15 -16.45
N GLY A 43 0.94 -1.01 -15.91
CA GLY A 43 0.18 -2.02 -16.65
C GLY A 43 -1.32 -1.77 -16.60
N PHE A 44 -2.09 -2.71 -17.13
CA PHE A 44 -3.54 -2.66 -17.01
C PHE A 44 -3.95 -2.77 -15.54
N THR A 45 -4.95 -1.97 -15.15
CA THR A 45 -5.59 -2.06 -13.85
C THR A 45 -6.17 -3.46 -13.65
N GLU A 46 -5.91 -4.07 -12.52
CA GLU A 46 -6.51 -5.36 -12.20
C GLU A 46 -7.98 -5.18 -11.80
N ASN A 47 -8.74 -6.28 -11.87
CA ASN A 47 -10.06 -6.34 -11.25
C ASN A 47 -9.95 -6.00 -9.76
N PRO A 48 -11.03 -5.49 -9.13
CA PRO A 48 -11.04 -5.28 -7.71
C PRO A 48 -10.52 -6.51 -6.96
N PRO A 49 -9.85 -6.33 -5.81
CA PRO A 49 -9.45 -7.45 -4.99
C PRO A 49 -10.63 -8.36 -4.65
N ALA A 50 -10.39 -9.66 -4.46
CA ALA A 50 -11.44 -10.60 -4.08
C ALA A 50 -12.22 -10.09 -2.85
N LEU A 51 -13.54 -10.24 -2.86
CA LEU A 51 -14.50 -9.74 -1.87
C LEU A 51 -14.78 -8.22 -1.93
N PHE A 52 -14.08 -7.46 -2.80
CA PHE A 52 -14.34 -6.04 -2.99
C PHE A 52 -14.96 -5.80 -4.36
N GLU A 53 -15.95 -4.93 -4.39
CA GLU A 53 -16.64 -4.56 -5.62
C GLU A 53 -16.05 -3.30 -6.25
N ALA A 54 -16.04 -3.24 -7.58
CA ALA A 54 -15.76 -2.00 -8.29
C ALA A 54 -16.89 -1.00 -8.04
N SER A 55 -16.55 0.16 -7.50
CA SER A 55 -17.56 1.22 -7.33
C SER A 55 -17.85 1.90 -8.66
N ALA A 56 -19.05 2.48 -8.80
CA ALA A 56 -19.41 3.30 -9.97
C ALA A 56 -18.49 4.54 -10.17
N ARG A 57 -17.66 4.86 -9.18
CA ARG A 57 -16.63 5.92 -9.22
C ARG A 57 -15.23 5.38 -9.52
N SER A 58 -15.11 4.14 -9.95
CA SER A 58 -13.83 3.44 -10.09
C SER A 58 -12.82 4.17 -10.95
N LEU A 59 -13.21 4.74 -12.09
CA LEU A 59 -12.27 5.43 -12.99
C LEU A 59 -11.60 6.66 -12.36
N GLU A 60 -12.31 7.42 -11.53
CA GLU A 60 -11.73 8.55 -10.82
C GLU A 60 -10.79 8.08 -9.71
N VAL A 61 -11.19 7.03 -8.96
CA VAL A 61 -10.34 6.42 -7.94
C VAL A 61 -9.09 5.85 -8.58
N GLU A 62 -9.22 5.08 -9.66
CA GLU A 62 -8.09 4.49 -10.38
C GLU A 62 -7.10 5.54 -10.85
N ARG A 63 -7.58 6.63 -11.44
CA ARG A 63 -6.72 7.74 -11.85
C ARG A 63 -5.95 8.32 -10.67
N ARG A 64 -6.63 8.58 -9.55
CA ARG A 64 -6.00 9.12 -8.34
C ARG A 64 -5.00 8.15 -7.72
N VAL A 65 -5.33 6.86 -7.66
CA VAL A 65 -4.39 5.82 -7.19
C VAL A 65 -3.16 5.79 -8.08
N ARG A 66 -3.34 5.80 -9.41
CA ARG A 66 -2.22 5.85 -10.36
C ARG A 66 -1.32 7.06 -10.11
N ASP A 67 -1.91 8.25 -9.97
CA ASP A 67 -1.16 9.49 -9.75
C ASP A 67 -0.37 9.43 -8.43
N LEU A 68 -1.01 8.97 -7.35
CA LEU A 68 -0.38 8.83 -6.05
C LEU A 68 0.75 7.79 -6.05
N VAL A 69 0.52 6.62 -6.64
CA VAL A 69 1.56 5.58 -6.79
C VAL A 69 2.73 6.12 -7.61
N GLY A 70 2.46 6.85 -8.70
CA GLY A 70 3.50 7.47 -9.50
C GLY A 70 4.31 8.52 -8.73
N VAL A 71 3.67 9.33 -7.89
CA VAL A 71 4.36 10.29 -7.01
C VAL A 71 5.26 9.54 -6.03
N GLU A 72 4.76 8.56 -5.30
CA GLU A 72 5.52 7.78 -4.30
C GLU A 72 6.72 7.05 -4.93
N LEU A 73 6.56 6.47 -6.13
CA LEU A 73 7.67 5.80 -6.82
C LEU A 73 8.74 6.81 -7.27
N ARG A 74 8.35 7.99 -7.75
CA ARG A 74 9.30 9.06 -8.09
C ARG A 74 10.04 9.58 -6.86
N GLU A 75 9.37 9.74 -5.72
CA GLU A 75 10.00 10.10 -4.45
C GLU A 75 10.99 9.03 -3.97
N LYS A 76 10.73 7.77 -4.28
CA LYS A 76 11.66 6.66 -4.05
C LYS A 76 12.80 6.59 -5.07
N GLY A 77 12.86 7.50 -6.05
CA GLY A 77 13.95 7.64 -7.01
C GLY A 77 13.78 6.85 -8.31
N TYR A 78 12.57 6.31 -8.58
CA TYR A 78 12.27 5.65 -9.86
C TYR A 78 11.76 6.65 -10.89
N VAL A 79 11.97 6.34 -12.19
CA VAL A 79 11.54 7.17 -13.32
C VAL A 79 10.47 6.43 -14.12
N GLU A 80 9.39 7.11 -14.47
CA GLU A 80 8.36 6.54 -15.35
C GLU A 80 8.88 6.49 -16.79
N ASP A 81 8.91 5.30 -17.39
CA ASP A 81 9.34 5.04 -18.78
C ASP A 81 8.53 3.90 -19.37
N ASP A 82 7.57 4.25 -20.22
CA ASP A 82 6.70 3.28 -20.87
C ASP A 82 7.40 2.47 -21.99
N THR A 83 8.60 2.92 -22.44
CA THR A 83 9.30 2.29 -23.56
C THR A 83 10.26 1.21 -23.09
N LYS A 84 10.92 1.41 -21.94
CA LYS A 84 11.91 0.49 -21.38
C LYS A 84 11.79 0.40 -19.86
N PRO A 85 10.65 -0.06 -19.33
CA PRO A 85 10.51 -0.23 -17.90
C PRO A 85 11.34 -1.41 -17.40
N ASN A 86 11.92 -1.29 -16.21
CA ASN A 86 12.50 -2.42 -15.49
C ASN A 86 11.41 -3.22 -14.76
N PHE A 87 10.35 -2.54 -14.33
CA PHE A 87 9.20 -3.20 -13.73
C PHE A 87 7.87 -2.55 -14.15
N VAL A 88 6.80 -3.33 -14.06
CA VAL A 88 5.45 -2.91 -14.37
C VAL A 88 4.61 -2.90 -13.11
N VAL A 89 3.94 -1.78 -12.86
CA VAL A 89 3.04 -1.59 -11.72
C VAL A 89 1.62 -1.88 -12.16
N ARG A 90 0.93 -2.75 -11.45
CA ARG A 90 -0.50 -2.98 -11.56
C ARG A 90 -1.14 -2.64 -10.22
N PHE A 91 -2.34 -2.13 -10.24
CA PHE A 91 -3.07 -1.84 -9.02
C PHE A 91 -4.56 -2.15 -9.21
N GLY A 92 -5.24 -2.37 -8.10
CA GLY A 92 -6.68 -2.52 -8.03
C GLY A 92 -7.21 -1.79 -6.82
N ALA A 93 -8.43 -1.27 -6.93
CA ALA A 93 -9.15 -0.66 -5.83
C ALA A 93 -10.58 -1.20 -5.80
N GLY A 94 -11.13 -1.38 -4.61
CA GLY A 94 -12.48 -1.87 -4.43
C GLY A 94 -13.06 -1.47 -3.08
N ILE A 95 -14.36 -1.68 -2.94
CA ILE A 95 -15.12 -1.38 -1.73
C ILE A 95 -15.86 -2.63 -1.30
N GLN A 96 -15.84 -2.93 -0.01
CA GLN A 96 -16.65 -3.96 0.63
C GLN A 96 -17.54 -3.30 1.68
N GLN A 97 -18.78 -3.75 1.77
CA GLN A 97 -19.73 -3.35 2.82
C GLN A 97 -19.97 -4.56 3.71
N GLU A 98 -19.88 -4.33 5.01
CA GLU A 98 -20.18 -5.32 6.04
C GLU A 98 -21.28 -4.77 6.97
N GLU A 99 -22.22 -5.63 7.34
CA GLU A 99 -23.18 -5.32 8.37
C GLU A 99 -22.49 -5.49 9.74
N ASP A 100 -22.46 -4.43 10.56
CA ASP A 100 -21.93 -4.53 11.92
C ASP A 100 -22.91 -5.30 12.79
N ALA A 101 -22.66 -6.58 13.00
CA ALA A 101 -23.48 -7.48 13.81
C ALA A 101 -23.46 -7.17 15.32
N ARG A 102 -22.74 -6.14 15.77
CA ARG A 102 -22.59 -5.81 17.20
C ARG A 102 -23.75 -5.04 17.80
N VAL A 103 -24.79 -4.70 17.04
CA VAL A 103 -25.94 -3.91 17.50
C VAL A 103 -27.11 -4.78 17.97
N TYR A 104 -26.95 -6.09 18.11
CA TYR A 104 -27.98 -6.94 18.75
C TYR A 104 -27.81 -6.99 20.28
N GLU A 105 -27.68 -5.85 20.95
CA GLU A 105 -28.04 -5.79 22.35
C GLU A 105 -29.56 -5.59 22.47
N GLU A 106 -30.19 -6.50 23.18
CA GLU A 106 -31.63 -6.65 23.43
C GLU A 106 -32.24 -5.30 23.89
N GLY A 107 -33.02 -4.67 23.02
CA GLY A 107 -33.82 -3.50 23.38
C GLY A 107 -33.61 -2.20 22.59
N ALA A 108 -32.58 -2.08 21.79
CA ALA A 108 -32.42 -0.94 20.88
C ALA A 108 -33.08 -1.28 19.53
N ARG A 109 -34.01 -0.44 19.05
CA ARG A 109 -34.44 -0.46 17.64
C ARG A 109 -33.24 -0.06 16.79
N GLY A 110 -32.38 -1.03 16.48
CA GLY A 110 -31.12 -0.81 15.80
C GLY A 110 -31.35 -0.52 14.32
N SER A 111 -30.83 0.59 13.86
CA SER A 111 -30.37 0.69 12.50
C SER A 111 -29.11 -0.17 12.43
N SER A 112 -29.06 -1.18 11.54
CA SER A 112 -27.82 -1.88 11.24
C SER A 112 -26.87 -0.85 10.60
N ASP A 113 -25.79 -0.50 11.32
CA ASP A 113 -24.78 0.38 10.77
C ASP A 113 -23.97 -0.43 9.75
N VAL A 114 -24.16 -0.09 8.47
CA VAL A 114 -23.34 -0.66 7.40
C VAL A 114 -21.96 0.01 7.44
N VAL A 115 -20.96 -0.77 7.71
CA VAL A 115 -19.56 -0.31 7.68
C VAL A 115 -18.98 -0.59 6.32
N SER A 116 -18.36 0.42 5.71
CA SER A 116 -17.70 0.28 4.41
C SER A 116 -16.20 0.29 4.58
N PHE A 117 -15.54 -0.65 3.87
CA PHE A 117 -14.10 -0.75 3.79
C PHE A 117 -13.64 -0.51 2.35
N GLY A 118 -12.60 0.31 2.18
CA GLY A 118 -11.89 0.45 0.92
C GLY A 118 -10.59 -0.35 0.95
N GLN A 119 -10.28 -1.06 -0.13
CA GLN A 119 -9.00 -1.72 -0.32
C GLN A 119 -8.28 -1.18 -1.54
N ILE A 120 -6.98 -0.99 -1.39
CA ILE A 120 -6.04 -0.76 -2.49
C ILE A 120 -5.05 -1.92 -2.48
N LYS A 121 -4.78 -2.45 -3.68
CA LYS A 121 -3.77 -3.46 -3.93
C LYS A 121 -2.81 -2.94 -4.99
N VAL A 122 -1.50 -3.11 -4.78
CA VAL A 122 -0.46 -2.77 -5.74
C VAL A 122 0.43 -4.00 -5.93
N ASP A 123 0.56 -4.44 -7.17
CA ASP A 123 1.44 -5.55 -7.56
C ASP A 123 2.52 -5.02 -8.49
N ILE A 124 3.75 -5.47 -8.29
CA ILE A 124 4.91 -5.07 -9.10
C ILE A 124 5.49 -6.32 -9.75
N PHE A 125 5.62 -6.27 -11.07
CA PHE A 125 6.14 -7.34 -11.90
C PHE A 125 7.45 -6.92 -12.54
N ASP A 126 8.46 -7.78 -12.50
CA ASP A 126 9.65 -7.61 -13.30
C ASP A 126 9.28 -7.56 -14.80
N ALA A 127 9.75 -6.53 -15.52
CA ALA A 127 9.33 -6.31 -16.89
C ALA A 127 9.92 -7.35 -17.87
N SER A 128 11.06 -7.95 -17.53
CA SER A 128 11.75 -8.95 -18.37
C SER A 128 11.18 -10.35 -18.17
N THR A 129 11.02 -10.77 -16.92
CA THR A 129 10.56 -12.13 -16.57
C THR A 129 9.04 -12.25 -16.45
N LYS A 130 8.34 -11.12 -16.34
CA LYS A 130 6.89 -11.05 -16.08
C LYS A 130 6.46 -11.69 -14.75
N THR A 131 7.39 -11.95 -13.85
CA THR A 131 7.12 -12.51 -12.53
C THR A 131 6.79 -11.41 -11.54
N GLU A 132 5.87 -11.68 -10.62
CA GLU A 132 5.57 -10.79 -9.51
C GLU A 132 6.77 -10.76 -8.55
N VAL A 133 7.28 -9.56 -8.28
CA VAL A 133 8.43 -9.35 -7.40
C VAL A 133 8.07 -8.65 -6.10
N TRP A 134 6.92 -7.99 -6.07
CA TRP A 134 6.44 -7.34 -4.86
C TRP A 134 4.93 -7.15 -4.93
N ARG A 135 4.29 -7.25 -3.77
CA ARG A 135 2.87 -7.00 -3.57
C ARG A 135 2.64 -6.24 -2.29
N GLY A 136 1.74 -5.27 -2.32
CA GLY A 136 1.25 -4.60 -1.13
C GLY A 136 -0.25 -4.33 -1.20
N SER A 137 -0.89 -4.30 -0.05
CA SER A 137 -2.30 -3.95 0.08
C SER A 137 -2.56 -3.11 1.32
N ALA A 138 -3.57 -2.27 1.26
CA ALA A 138 -4.07 -1.51 2.39
C ALA A 138 -5.59 -1.57 2.44
N VAL A 139 -6.13 -1.81 3.63
CA VAL A 139 -7.57 -1.77 3.91
C VAL A 139 -7.84 -0.63 4.88
N SER A 140 -8.84 0.18 4.59
CA SER A 140 -9.27 1.30 5.43
C SER A 140 -10.78 1.35 5.56
N ARG A 141 -11.27 1.69 6.75
CA ARG A 141 -12.68 2.06 6.91
C ARG A 141 -12.93 3.36 6.16
N ILE A 142 -14.00 3.41 5.38
CA ILE A 142 -14.37 4.57 4.58
C ILE A 142 -15.80 4.99 4.88
N ASP A 143 -16.09 6.28 4.71
CA ASP A 143 -17.42 6.84 4.81
C ASP A 143 -17.90 7.22 3.40
N LEU A 144 -18.75 6.38 2.83
CA LEU A 144 -19.26 6.58 1.47
C LEU A 144 -20.13 7.83 1.32
N THR A 145 -20.67 8.37 2.43
CA THR A 145 -21.51 9.57 2.41
C THR A 145 -20.69 10.84 2.17
N LYS A 146 -19.44 10.85 2.61
CA LYS A 146 -18.51 11.99 2.42
C LYS A 146 -17.78 11.99 1.08
N GLY A 147 -17.99 10.96 0.27
CA GLY A 147 -17.28 10.78 -0.98
C GLY A 147 -15.86 10.25 -0.77
N ILE A 148 -15.01 10.42 -1.79
CA ILE A 148 -13.65 9.90 -1.75
C ILE A 148 -12.75 10.89 -1.00
N ASP A 149 -12.30 10.50 0.18
CA ASP A 149 -11.33 11.27 0.97
C ASP A 149 -9.90 11.07 0.39
N ASN A 150 -9.37 12.12 -0.22
CA ASN A 150 -8.03 12.13 -0.80
C ASN A 150 -6.94 11.83 0.25
N GLY A 151 -7.12 12.30 1.48
CA GLY A 151 -6.16 12.05 2.56
C GLY A 151 -6.14 10.57 2.98
N VAL A 152 -7.28 9.90 3.01
CA VAL A 152 -7.36 8.45 3.26
C VAL A 152 -6.66 7.70 2.13
N LEU A 153 -6.95 8.06 0.88
CA LEU A 153 -6.35 7.41 -0.29
C LEU A 153 -4.82 7.59 -0.31
N GLN A 154 -4.35 8.81 -0.06
CA GLN A 154 -2.91 9.10 0.02
C GLN A 154 -2.22 8.29 1.11
N ARG A 155 -2.77 8.28 2.34
CA ARG A 155 -2.19 7.48 3.43
C ARG A 155 -2.16 5.99 3.11
N ALA A 156 -3.20 5.47 2.44
CA ALA A 156 -3.25 4.08 2.03
C ALA A 156 -2.14 3.75 1.02
N VAL A 157 -1.96 4.56 -0.03
CA VAL A 157 -0.90 4.36 -1.03
C VAL A 157 0.49 4.50 -0.41
N GLN A 158 0.72 5.52 0.43
CA GLN A 158 1.97 5.70 1.15
C GLN A 158 2.28 4.50 2.07
N GLY A 159 1.28 4.03 2.81
CA GLY A 159 1.41 2.84 3.65
C GLY A 159 1.78 1.61 2.83
N VAL A 160 1.06 1.35 1.74
CA VAL A 160 1.35 0.24 0.83
C VAL A 160 2.79 0.28 0.36
N LEU A 161 3.24 1.41 -0.19
CA LEU A 161 4.57 1.52 -0.76
C LEU A 161 5.69 1.79 0.26
N ALA A 162 5.38 1.98 1.55
CA ALA A 162 6.39 2.26 2.57
C ALA A 162 7.53 1.22 2.60
N SER A 163 7.19 -0.06 2.45
CA SER A 163 8.15 -1.17 2.45
C SER A 163 8.78 -1.44 1.08
N PHE A 164 8.29 -0.81 0.00
CA PHE A 164 8.92 -0.96 -1.32
C PHE A 164 10.28 -0.27 -1.31
N PRO A 165 11.35 -0.89 -1.86
CA PRO A 165 12.69 -0.36 -1.78
C PRO A 165 12.82 1.06 -2.33
N THR A 166 13.68 1.85 -1.70
CA THR A 166 14.06 3.20 -2.17
C THR A 166 15.41 3.09 -2.87
N ARG A 167 15.54 3.69 -4.03
CA ARG A 167 16.83 3.78 -4.72
C ARG A 167 17.74 4.76 -3.98
N ARG A 168 18.97 4.33 -3.70
CA ARG A 168 19.99 5.23 -3.15
C ARG A 168 20.59 6.07 -4.28
N ALA A 169 20.81 7.34 -4.04
CA ALA A 169 21.45 8.25 -5.02
C ALA A 169 22.86 7.81 -5.49
N THR A 170 23.50 6.91 -4.73
CA THR A 170 24.79 6.30 -5.09
C THR A 170 24.71 5.32 -6.26
N ASP A 171 23.52 4.85 -6.64
CA ASP A 171 23.35 3.91 -7.76
C ASP A 171 23.21 4.61 -9.11
N VAL A 172 23.20 5.95 -9.10
CA VAL A 172 23.24 6.77 -10.32
C VAL A 172 24.71 6.94 -10.75
N GLN A 173 25.32 5.91 -11.34
CA GLN A 173 26.56 6.13 -12.07
C GLN A 173 26.25 7.03 -13.28
N PRO A 174 26.90 8.22 -13.39
CA PRO A 174 26.72 9.05 -14.57
C PRO A 174 27.29 8.28 -15.79
N VAL A 175 26.45 8.10 -16.81
CA VAL A 175 26.78 7.43 -18.08
C VAL A 175 27.97 8.11 -18.81
N ALA A 176 28.44 9.25 -18.32
CA ALA A 176 29.50 10.06 -18.94
C ALA A 176 30.94 9.46 -18.84
N SER A 177 31.20 8.42 -18.04
CA SER A 177 32.56 7.92 -17.85
C SER A 177 32.98 6.76 -18.79
N ARG A 178 32.07 6.26 -19.64
CA ARG A 178 32.41 5.14 -20.57
C ARG A 178 33.01 5.56 -21.92
N ILE A 179 33.03 6.84 -22.25
CA ILE A 179 33.54 7.32 -23.56
C ILE A 179 35.07 7.63 -23.52
N ALA A 180 35.66 7.76 -22.34
CA ALA A 180 37.05 8.21 -22.23
C ALA A 180 38.11 7.10 -22.21
N SER A 181 37.74 5.81 -22.25
CA SER A 181 38.71 4.69 -22.17
C SER A 181 38.96 3.92 -23.48
N GLY A 182 38.48 4.44 -24.61
CA GLY A 182 38.58 3.76 -25.91
C GLY A 182 39.56 4.36 -26.93
N ALA A 183 40.45 5.27 -26.51
CA ALA A 183 41.41 5.86 -27.42
C ALA A 183 42.85 5.74 -26.86
N ARG A 184 43.48 4.61 -27.10
CA ARG A 184 44.95 4.44 -27.26
C ARG A 184 45.25 3.16 -28.03
#